data_7537d6fcac0dd3232beb6262fa8c4c3c
#
_entry.id   7537d6fcac0dd3232beb6262fa8c4c3c
#
_cell.length_a   1.000
_cell.length_b   1.000
_cell.length_c   1.000
_cell.angle_alpha   90.00
_cell.angle_beta   90.00
_cell.angle_gamma   90.00
#
_symmetry.space_group_name_H-M   'P 1'
#
loop_
_entity.id
_entity.type
_entity.pdbx_description
1 polymer ?
#
loop_
_entity_poly.entity_id
_entity_poly.type
_entity_poly.pdbx_seq_one_letter_code
_entity_poly.pdbx_strand_id
1 'polypeptide(L)'
;NSSGEDDLILVLDVEASTSHSVARISDGEVFLRQNDKSVRLSREQILALEYDKGQRVFEDELAEDSSMEDIDHDVLDRYKEILGTNASDEQVLRSRRFMRNGKLTVAGALLFAQDPSAMLPQARVRVLRYDGVKMKTGEHLNITKERSFHGPLPKVIQDAYTLISSMLREFQFLGPDGKFQTVPEYPEFAWFEGLVNAVTHRDYAFRGDYVRVSMFDDRLEIVSPGALPNIVTIDNMRTTRYSRNPRIARTLSEFGWVRELNEGVQRIYTEMQNSLLNDPVYSEPGKVKVQLTLENNIVARTIRRSEALEDQASPEVISSLSEYELAAVRLAFANGKV
;
A
#
# COMPACT_ATOMS: atom_id res chain seq x y z
N ASN A 1 14.96 47.42 -23.05
CA ASN A 1 15.55 47.85 -24.29
C ASN A 1 15.57 49.40 -24.37
N SER A 2 16.68 49.98 -24.78
CA SER A 2 16.85 51.43 -24.89
C SER A 2 16.15 52.07 -26.09
N SER A 3 15.43 51.29 -26.91
CA SER A 3 14.75 51.71 -28.14
C SER A 3 13.22 51.92 -27.97
N GLY A 4 12.63 51.54 -26.82
CA GLY A 4 11.19 51.76 -26.60
C GLY A 4 10.25 50.87 -27.45
N GLU A 5 10.79 49.83 -28.10
CA GLU A 5 9.99 48.81 -28.79
C GLU A 5 9.57 47.72 -27.81
N ASP A 6 8.34 47.22 -27.96
CA ASP A 6 7.79 46.15 -27.17
C ASP A 6 8.57 44.84 -27.43
N ASP A 7 9.15 44.27 -26.38
CA ASP A 7 9.82 42.96 -26.48
C ASP A 7 8.77 41.85 -26.55
N LEU A 8 8.87 41.01 -27.56
CA LEU A 8 8.04 39.82 -27.70
C LEU A 8 8.66 38.66 -26.91
N ILE A 9 7.90 38.14 -25.94
CA ILE A 9 8.28 36.94 -25.20
C ILE A 9 7.51 35.76 -25.79
N LEU A 10 8.22 34.78 -26.34
CA LEU A 10 7.64 33.52 -26.74
C LEU A 10 7.54 32.58 -25.54
N VAL A 11 6.35 32.24 -25.15
CA VAL A 11 6.08 31.24 -24.13
C VAL A 11 5.67 29.94 -24.82
N LEU A 12 6.43 28.87 -24.60
CA LEU A 12 6.11 27.53 -25.04
C LEU A 12 5.71 26.70 -23.81
N ASP A 13 4.45 26.31 -23.75
CA ASP A 13 3.95 25.36 -22.77
C ASP A 13 4.01 23.95 -23.39
N VAL A 14 4.76 23.05 -22.74
CA VAL A 14 4.94 21.68 -23.22
C VAL A 14 4.42 20.73 -22.15
N GLU A 15 3.32 20.07 -22.45
CA GLU A 15 2.77 19.04 -21.58
C GLU A 15 3.71 17.85 -21.47
N ALA A 16 3.80 17.28 -20.27
CA ALA A 16 4.58 16.07 -20.04
C ALA A 16 3.90 14.88 -20.72
N SER A 17 4.66 14.10 -21.49
CA SER A 17 4.16 12.81 -22.01
C SER A 17 3.98 11.82 -20.87
N THR A 18 2.75 11.44 -20.57
CA THR A 18 2.41 10.53 -19.47
C THR A 18 2.40 9.06 -19.89
N SER A 19 2.25 8.77 -21.19
CA SER A 19 2.05 7.41 -21.71
C SER A 19 3.20 6.85 -22.55
N HIS A 20 4.13 7.70 -23.01
CA HIS A 20 5.22 7.27 -23.91
C HIS A 20 6.53 7.93 -23.53
N SER A 21 7.64 7.20 -23.71
CA SER A 21 8.97 7.78 -23.74
C SER A 21 9.12 8.60 -25.02
N VAL A 22 9.63 9.83 -24.91
CA VAL A 22 9.83 10.69 -26.06
C VAL A 22 11.30 10.58 -26.49
N ALA A 23 11.49 10.13 -27.72
CA ALA A 23 12.82 10.00 -28.32
C ALA A 23 13.09 11.16 -29.28
N ARG A 24 14.35 11.60 -29.35
CA ARG A 24 14.81 12.59 -30.33
C ARG A 24 14.75 11.96 -31.75
N ILE A 25 14.13 12.69 -32.69
CA ILE A 25 13.86 12.17 -34.05
C ILE A 25 15.16 11.84 -34.80
N SER A 26 16.22 12.59 -34.58
CA SER A 26 17.49 12.46 -35.36
C SER A 26 18.25 11.15 -35.11
N ASP A 27 18.15 10.56 -33.92
CA ASP A 27 18.97 9.43 -33.49
C ASP A 27 18.25 8.42 -32.58
N GLY A 28 16.98 8.68 -32.26
CA GLY A 28 16.18 7.82 -31.38
C GLY A 28 16.59 7.88 -29.91
N GLU A 29 17.45 8.80 -29.50
CA GLU A 29 17.87 8.89 -28.11
C GLU A 29 16.81 9.53 -27.22
N VAL A 30 16.69 8.99 -26.01
CA VAL A 30 15.75 9.44 -24.99
C VAL A 30 16.48 10.30 -23.98
N PHE A 31 15.90 11.47 -23.68
CA PHE A 31 16.41 12.41 -22.69
C PHE A 31 15.34 12.66 -21.62
N LEU A 32 15.79 12.81 -20.38
CA LEU A 32 14.95 13.26 -19.29
C LEU A 32 15.43 14.62 -18.79
N ARG A 33 14.48 15.54 -18.57
CA ARG A 33 14.79 16.85 -17.96
C ARG A 33 15.02 16.67 -16.47
N GLN A 34 16.21 16.99 -16.00
CA GLN A 34 16.58 17.01 -14.59
C GLN A 34 17.01 18.44 -14.24
N ASN A 35 16.15 19.15 -13.54
CA ASN A 35 16.32 20.58 -13.24
C ASN A 35 16.55 21.42 -14.53
N ASP A 36 17.74 21.99 -14.67
CA ASP A 36 18.14 22.85 -15.79
C ASP A 36 18.78 22.10 -16.96
N LYS A 37 19.01 20.78 -16.84
CA LYS A 37 19.73 19.97 -17.83
C LYS A 37 18.86 18.88 -18.43
N SER A 38 19.08 18.60 -19.71
CA SER A 38 18.56 17.39 -20.37
C SER A 38 19.62 16.30 -20.31
N VAL A 39 19.35 15.22 -19.59
CA VAL A 39 20.25 14.10 -19.39
C VAL A 39 19.84 12.97 -20.31
N ARG A 40 20.80 12.46 -21.09
CA ARG A 40 20.61 11.26 -21.93
C ARG A 40 20.45 10.05 -21.03
N LEU A 41 19.42 9.25 -21.29
CA LEU A 41 19.16 8.04 -20.54
C LEU A 41 19.96 6.85 -21.08
N SER A 42 20.45 6.01 -20.18
CA SER A 42 20.98 4.69 -20.52
C SER A 42 19.84 3.76 -20.92
N ARG A 43 20.19 2.61 -21.55
CA ARG A 43 19.17 1.60 -21.94
C ARG A 43 18.36 1.10 -20.74
N GLU A 44 19.00 0.92 -19.60
CA GLU A 44 18.31 0.52 -18.35
C GLU A 44 17.34 1.58 -17.85
N GLN A 45 17.75 2.86 -17.92
CA GLN A 45 16.89 3.98 -17.54
C GLN A 45 15.71 4.15 -18.50
N ILE A 46 15.92 3.90 -19.80
CA ILE A 46 14.82 3.91 -20.79
C ILE A 46 13.82 2.80 -20.47
N LEU A 47 14.31 1.59 -20.19
CA LEU A 47 13.45 0.47 -19.81
C LEU A 47 12.65 0.76 -18.53
N ALA A 48 13.28 1.33 -17.52
CA ALA A 48 12.60 1.76 -16.30
C ALA A 48 11.52 2.82 -16.59
N LEU A 49 11.80 3.77 -17.49
CA LEU A 49 10.85 4.79 -17.93
C LEU A 49 9.68 4.17 -18.73
N GLU A 50 9.93 3.15 -19.55
CA GLU A 50 8.89 2.44 -20.30
C GLU A 50 7.93 1.70 -19.34
N TYR A 51 8.45 1.09 -18.26
CA TYR A 51 7.61 0.49 -17.22
C TYR A 51 6.80 1.55 -16.47
N ASP A 52 7.43 2.65 -16.07
CA ASP A 52 6.75 3.72 -15.35
C ASP A 52 5.63 4.36 -16.18
N LYS A 53 5.81 4.49 -17.48
CA LYS A 53 4.81 5.02 -18.42
C LYS A 53 3.79 3.97 -18.92
N GLY A 54 3.88 2.73 -18.46
CA GLY A 54 2.98 1.65 -18.87
C GLY A 54 3.14 1.16 -20.31
N GLN A 55 4.21 1.56 -21.01
CA GLN A 55 4.55 1.02 -22.33
C GLN A 55 4.95 -0.46 -22.27
N ARG A 56 5.51 -0.84 -21.13
CA ARG A 56 5.77 -2.22 -20.75
C ARG A 56 5.17 -2.51 -19.38
N VAL A 57 4.81 -3.75 -19.15
CA VAL A 57 4.28 -4.21 -17.87
C VAL A 57 5.20 -5.34 -17.40
N PHE A 58 5.93 -5.12 -16.31
CA PHE A 58 6.91 -6.08 -15.82
C PHE A 58 6.28 -7.43 -15.45
N GLU A 59 5.05 -7.43 -14.98
CA GLU A 59 4.33 -8.68 -14.64
C GLU A 59 4.07 -9.59 -15.86
N ASP A 60 4.17 -9.06 -17.11
CA ASP A 60 4.02 -9.79 -18.36
C ASP A 60 5.34 -10.39 -18.90
N GLU A 61 6.48 -10.01 -18.30
CA GLU A 61 7.78 -10.60 -18.66
C GLU A 61 7.82 -12.07 -18.20
N LEU A 62 8.67 -12.86 -18.83
CA LEU A 62 8.85 -14.26 -18.42
C LEU A 62 9.70 -14.35 -17.16
N ALA A 63 9.26 -15.13 -16.20
CA ALA A 63 10.11 -15.58 -15.11
C ALA A 63 11.03 -16.66 -15.68
N GLU A 64 12.30 -16.30 -15.90
CA GLU A 64 13.28 -17.25 -16.41
C GLU A 64 13.41 -18.42 -15.43
N ASP A 65 13.76 -19.59 -15.95
CA ASP A 65 13.93 -20.84 -15.21
C ASP A 65 12.64 -21.35 -14.51
N SER A 66 11.45 -20.85 -14.92
CA SER A 66 10.17 -21.33 -14.43
C SER A 66 9.52 -22.38 -15.34
N SER A 67 8.71 -23.24 -14.74
CA SER A 67 7.97 -24.32 -15.43
C SER A 67 6.64 -24.60 -14.76
N MET A 68 5.90 -25.59 -15.26
CA MET A 68 4.68 -26.11 -14.60
C MET A 68 4.96 -26.81 -13.25
N GLU A 69 6.19 -27.31 -13.05
CA GLU A 69 6.59 -28.01 -11.82
C GLU A 69 6.67 -27.08 -10.62
N ASP A 70 6.82 -25.76 -10.88
CA ASP A 70 6.92 -24.75 -9.83
C ASP A 70 5.55 -24.34 -9.25
N ILE A 71 4.44 -24.82 -9.83
CA ILE A 71 3.08 -24.40 -9.46
C ILE A 71 2.67 -24.93 -8.08
N ASP A 72 2.11 -24.05 -7.28
CA ASP A 72 1.35 -24.39 -6.08
C ASP A 72 -0.08 -24.79 -6.50
N HIS A 73 -0.31 -26.09 -6.59
CA HIS A 73 -1.60 -26.61 -7.03
C HIS A 73 -2.74 -26.24 -6.10
N ASP A 74 -2.52 -26.12 -4.79
CA ASP A 74 -3.58 -25.72 -3.84
C ASP A 74 -4.10 -24.32 -4.15
N VAL A 75 -3.20 -23.38 -4.46
CA VAL A 75 -3.57 -22.00 -4.80
C VAL A 75 -4.26 -21.95 -6.17
N LEU A 76 -3.75 -22.70 -7.14
CA LEU A 76 -4.33 -22.74 -8.48
C LEU A 76 -5.70 -23.41 -8.49
N ASP A 77 -5.89 -24.51 -7.76
CA ASP A 77 -7.18 -25.17 -7.64
C ASP A 77 -8.22 -24.29 -6.97
N ARG A 78 -7.85 -23.60 -5.87
CA ARG A 78 -8.72 -22.58 -5.27
C ARG A 78 -9.08 -21.47 -6.26
N TYR A 79 -8.14 -21.03 -7.09
CA TYR A 79 -8.43 -20.04 -8.12
C TYR A 79 -9.40 -20.58 -9.19
N LYS A 80 -9.24 -21.84 -9.62
CA LYS A 80 -10.17 -22.51 -10.55
C LYS A 80 -11.58 -22.62 -9.97
N GLU A 81 -11.69 -22.92 -8.68
CA GLU A 81 -12.99 -22.92 -7.97
C GLU A 81 -13.64 -21.54 -8.00
N ILE A 82 -12.89 -20.48 -7.71
CA ILE A 82 -13.36 -19.07 -7.78
C ILE A 82 -13.85 -18.73 -9.20
N LEU A 83 -13.14 -19.19 -10.22
CA LEU A 83 -13.50 -18.98 -11.62
C LEU A 83 -14.69 -19.87 -12.09
N GLY A 84 -15.07 -20.88 -11.30
CA GLY A 84 -16.10 -21.84 -11.69
C GLY A 84 -15.72 -22.68 -12.92
N THR A 85 -14.42 -23.03 -13.08
CA THR A 85 -13.93 -23.72 -14.28
C THR A 85 -13.31 -25.07 -13.96
N ASN A 86 -13.56 -26.04 -14.87
CA ASN A 86 -12.92 -27.36 -14.85
C ASN A 86 -11.77 -27.49 -15.89
N ALA A 87 -11.30 -26.36 -16.44
CA ALA A 87 -10.19 -26.35 -17.36
C ALA A 87 -8.90 -26.90 -16.72
N SER A 88 -7.99 -27.45 -17.51
CA SER A 88 -6.70 -27.90 -17.01
C SER A 88 -5.87 -26.71 -16.50
N ASP A 89 -4.94 -26.96 -15.59
CA ASP A 89 -4.03 -25.96 -15.03
C ASP A 89 -3.35 -25.14 -16.12
N GLU A 90 -2.79 -25.83 -17.11
CA GLU A 90 -2.13 -25.18 -18.25
C GLU A 90 -3.10 -24.30 -19.05
N GLN A 91 -4.35 -24.74 -19.26
CA GLN A 91 -5.35 -23.94 -19.97
C GLN A 91 -5.70 -22.66 -19.19
N VAL A 92 -5.87 -22.75 -17.87
CA VAL A 92 -6.14 -21.58 -17.03
C VAL A 92 -4.97 -20.62 -17.07
N LEU A 93 -3.76 -21.12 -16.85
CA LEU A 93 -2.54 -20.28 -16.82
C LEU A 93 -2.28 -19.59 -18.18
N ARG A 94 -2.49 -20.29 -19.30
CA ARG A 94 -2.33 -19.70 -20.64
C ARG A 94 -3.42 -18.69 -20.97
N SER A 95 -4.70 -19.02 -20.70
CA SER A 95 -5.83 -18.14 -21.02
C SER A 95 -5.77 -16.82 -20.25
N ARG A 96 -5.24 -16.85 -19.02
CA ARG A 96 -5.05 -15.69 -18.16
C ARG A 96 -3.68 -15.00 -18.35
N ARG A 97 -2.86 -15.52 -19.26
CA ARG A 97 -1.49 -15.05 -19.55
C ARG A 97 -0.53 -15.14 -18.36
N PHE A 98 -0.74 -16.10 -17.47
CA PHE A 98 0.21 -16.44 -16.41
C PHE A 98 1.30 -17.38 -16.90
N MET A 99 1.13 -17.95 -18.09
CA MET A 99 2.12 -18.78 -18.75
C MET A 99 2.20 -18.47 -20.24
N ARG A 100 3.42 -18.50 -20.78
CA ARG A 100 3.70 -18.33 -22.20
C ARG A 100 4.94 -19.17 -22.57
N ASN A 101 4.88 -19.91 -23.68
CA ASN A 101 5.98 -20.77 -24.17
C ASN A 101 6.51 -21.77 -23.12
N GLY A 102 5.61 -22.34 -22.30
CA GLY A 102 5.98 -23.31 -21.24
C GLY A 102 6.60 -22.71 -19.99
N LYS A 103 6.80 -21.38 -19.93
CA LYS A 103 7.33 -20.67 -18.77
C LYS A 103 6.26 -19.80 -18.13
N LEU A 104 6.35 -19.59 -16.84
CA LEU A 104 5.50 -18.63 -16.14
C LEU A 104 5.85 -17.20 -16.53
N THR A 105 4.87 -16.33 -16.58
CA THR A 105 5.11 -14.89 -16.51
C THR A 105 5.46 -14.49 -15.08
N VAL A 106 5.98 -13.28 -14.87
CA VAL A 106 6.20 -12.75 -13.52
C VAL A 106 4.90 -12.75 -12.71
N ALA A 107 3.76 -12.36 -13.31
CA ALA A 107 2.46 -12.47 -12.65
C ALA A 107 2.12 -13.92 -12.29
N GLY A 108 2.33 -14.86 -13.21
CA GLY A 108 2.09 -16.29 -12.95
C GLY A 108 2.96 -16.84 -11.83
N ALA A 109 4.24 -16.50 -11.83
CA ALA A 109 5.17 -16.90 -10.77
C ALA A 109 4.77 -16.32 -9.41
N LEU A 110 4.48 -15.00 -9.34
CA LEU A 110 4.10 -14.34 -8.10
C LEU A 110 2.78 -14.85 -7.52
N LEU A 111 1.82 -15.21 -8.37
CA LEU A 111 0.49 -15.63 -7.93
C LEU A 111 0.40 -17.12 -7.62
N PHE A 112 1.16 -17.95 -8.34
CA PHE A 112 0.92 -19.40 -8.34
C PHE A 112 2.18 -20.26 -8.13
N ALA A 113 3.41 -19.73 -8.17
CA ALA A 113 4.58 -20.56 -7.87
C ALA A 113 4.68 -20.87 -6.38
N GLN A 114 5.14 -22.09 -6.03
CA GLN A 114 5.39 -22.51 -4.64
C GLN A 114 6.43 -21.60 -3.96
N ASP A 115 7.49 -21.27 -4.66
CA ASP A 115 8.54 -20.33 -4.22
C ASP A 115 8.88 -19.30 -5.30
N PRO A 116 8.08 -18.21 -5.41
CA PRO A 116 8.41 -17.12 -6.32
C PRO A 116 9.77 -16.48 -6.01
N SER A 117 10.27 -16.61 -4.78
CA SER A 117 11.53 -15.97 -4.36
C SER A 117 12.76 -16.61 -4.99
N ALA A 118 12.67 -17.85 -5.50
CA ALA A 118 13.71 -18.49 -6.27
C ALA A 118 14.01 -17.72 -7.57
N MET A 119 12.96 -17.18 -8.21
CA MET A 119 13.05 -16.40 -9.46
C MET A 119 13.11 -14.89 -9.19
N LEU A 120 12.43 -14.44 -8.15
CA LEU A 120 12.23 -13.04 -7.77
C LEU A 120 12.56 -12.87 -6.26
N PRO A 121 13.83 -12.82 -5.85
CA PRO A 121 14.23 -12.82 -4.44
C PRO A 121 13.63 -11.70 -3.60
N GLN A 122 13.18 -10.64 -4.26
CA GLN A 122 12.49 -9.51 -3.65
C GLN A 122 10.99 -9.75 -3.38
N ALA A 123 10.40 -10.84 -3.92
CA ALA A 123 8.96 -11.15 -3.81
C ALA A 123 8.63 -11.74 -2.44
N ARG A 124 8.74 -10.91 -1.39
CA ARG A 124 8.44 -11.29 0.00
C ARG A 124 7.82 -10.14 0.77
N VAL A 125 7.11 -10.50 1.84
CA VAL A 125 6.61 -9.56 2.85
C VAL A 125 7.33 -9.84 4.16
N ARG A 126 7.91 -8.82 4.77
CA ARG A 126 8.55 -8.91 6.06
C ARG A 126 7.78 -8.11 7.10
N VAL A 127 7.40 -8.74 8.18
CA VAL A 127 6.68 -8.13 9.30
C VAL A 127 7.61 -8.08 10.51
N LEU A 128 7.72 -6.87 11.10
CA LEU A 128 8.59 -6.57 12.23
C LEU A 128 7.80 -5.89 13.34
N ARG A 129 7.98 -6.32 14.59
CA ARG A 129 7.50 -5.62 15.77
C ARG A 129 8.68 -5.05 16.54
N TYR A 130 8.64 -3.75 16.79
CA TYR A 130 9.63 -3.05 17.62
C TYR A 130 9.07 -2.75 19.00
N ASP A 131 9.94 -2.79 20.01
CA ASP A 131 9.66 -2.26 21.34
C ASP A 131 9.94 -0.76 21.35
N GLY A 132 8.91 0.05 21.68
CA GLY A 132 8.98 1.50 21.66
C GLY A 132 8.66 2.13 20.31
N VAL A 133 8.95 3.43 20.19
CA VAL A 133 8.53 4.30 19.08
C VAL A 133 9.61 4.55 18.02
N LYS A 134 10.82 4.03 18.21
CA LYS A 134 11.96 4.22 17.29
C LYS A 134 12.67 2.90 17.05
N MET A 135 13.02 2.66 15.81
CA MET A 135 13.93 1.57 15.45
C MET A 135 15.30 1.86 16.01
N LYS A 136 15.86 0.87 16.73
CA LYS A 136 17.23 0.88 17.24
C LYS A 136 18.05 -0.16 16.51
N THR A 137 19.35 0.04 16.42
CA THR A 137 20.29 -0.83 15.69
C THR A 137 21.47 -1.25 16.55
N GLY A 138 22.22 -2.24 16.10
CA GLY A 138 23.40 -2.76 16.80
C GLY A 138 23.04 -3.42 18.13
N GLU A 139 23.82 -3.13 19.17
CA GLU A 139 23.64 -3.71 20.52
C GLU A 139 22.30 -3.33 21.18
N HIS A 140 21.66 -2.29 20.68
CA HIS A 140 20.36 -1.81 21.18
C HIS A 140 19.18 -2.24 20.33
N LEU A 141 19.36 -3.26 19.45
CA LEU A 141 18.29 -3.75 18.58
C LEU A 141 17.04 -4.10 19.41
N ASN A 142 15.92 -3.50 19.04
CA ASN A 142 14.65 -3.62 19.78
C ASN A 142 13.54 -4.32 18.99
N ILE A 143 13.92 -5.22 18.08
CA ILE A 143 12.96 -6.09 17.39
C ILE A 143 12.53 -7.18 18.36
N THR A 144 11.23 -7.24 18.66
CA THR A 144 10.65 -8.26 19.55
C THR A 144 10.07 -9.43 18.77
N LYS A 145 9.65 -9.21 17.53
CA LYS A 145 9.17 -10.24 16.62
C LYS A 145 9.50 -9.90 15.18
N GLU A 146 9.92 -10.91 14.44
CA GLU A 146 10.25 -10.78 13.03
C GLU A 146 9.81 -12.04 12.29
N ARG A 147 9.19 -11.86 11.11
CA ARG A 147 8.88 -12.94 10.19
C ARG A 147 8.90 -12.45 8.75
N SER A 148 9.48 -13.27 7.88
CA SER A 148 9.42 -13.10 6.43
C SER A 148 8.50 -14.16 5.84
N PHE A 149 7.61 -13.73 4.95
CA PHE A 149 6.69 -14.59 4.23
C PHE A 149 7.14 -14.68 2.79
N HIS A 150 7.25 -15.91 2.31
CA HIS A 150 7.59 -16.29 0.95
C HIS A 150 6.49 -17.17 0.41
N GLY A 151 6.35 -17.27 -0.91
CA GLY A 151 5.32 -18.08 -1.53
C GLY A 151 4.39 -17.27 -2.44
N PRO A 152 3.36 -17.91 -2.99
CA PRO A 152 2.39 -17.23 -3.83
C PRO A 152 1.67 -16.12 -3.07
N LEU A 153 1.46 -14.97 -3.74
CA LEU A 153 0.93 -13.75 -3.12
C LEU A 153 -0.36 -13.97 -2.33
N PRO A 154 -1.34 -14.80 -2.77
CA PRO A 154 -2.53 -15.06 -1.96
C PRO A 154 -2.22 -15.68 -0.60
N LYS A 155 -1.25 -16.61 -0.51
CA LYS A 155 -0.80 -17.19 0.76
C LYS A 155 -0.03 -16.17 1.60
N VAL A 156 0.88 -15.42 0.98
CA VAL A 156 1.69 -14.39 1.66
C VAL A 156 0.81 -13.33 2.31
N ILE A 157 -0.24 -12.88 1.61
CA ILE A 157 -1.21 -11.90 2.15
C ILE A 157 -1.94 -12.50 3.34
N GLN A 158 -2.45 -13.73 3.23
CA GLN A 158 -3.18 -14.41 4.31
C GLN A 158 -2.31 -14.64 5.56
N ASP A 159 -1.08 -15.09 5.36
CA ASP A 159 -0.14 -15.35 6.46
C ASP A 159 0.30 -14.06 7.16
N ALA A 160 0.58 -13.02 6.38
CA ALA A 160 0.90 -11.70 6.92
C ALA A 160 -0.29 -11.10 7.68
N TYR A 161 -1.52 -11.20 7.15
CA TYR A 161 -2.75 -10.81 7.83
C TYR A 161 -2.86 -11.50 9.19
N THR A 162 -2.73 -12.82 9.22
CA THR A 162 -2.85 -13.61 10.45
C THR A 162 -1.83 -13.18 11.50
N LEU A 163 -0.57 -12.96 11.09
CA LEU A 163 0.47 -12.50 12.01
C LEU A 163 0.22 -11.09 12.52
N ILE A 164 -0.09 -10.14 11.63
CA ILE A 164 -0.34 -8.74 12.01
C ILE A 164 -1.53 -8.65 12.95
N SER A 165 -2.67 -9.29 12.61
CA SER A 165 -3.86 -9.35 13.48
C SER A 165 -3.51 -9.86 14.88
N SER A 166 -2.66 -10.90 14.99
CA SER A 166 -2.26 -11.47 16.29
C SER A 166 -1.39 -10.55 17.13
N MET A 167 -0.80 -9.50 16.54
CA MET A 167 0.10 -8.56 17.23
C MET A 167 -0.56 -7.21 17.51
N LEU A 168 -1.69 -6.92 16.88
CA LEU A 168 -2.46 -5.71 17.13
C LEU A 168 -3.12 -5.78 18.50
N ARG A 169 -3.16 -4.64 19.17
CA ARG A 169 -3.76 -4.51 20.49
C ARG A 169 -5.24 -4.22 20.37
N GLU A 170 -5.98 -4.62 21.37
CA GLU A 170 -7.37 -4.23 21.58
C GLU A 170 -7.47 -3.43 22.87
N PHE A 171 -8.29 -2.40 22.85
CA PHE A 171 -8.54 -1.54 24.01
C PHE A 171 -9.98 -1.68 24.45
N GLN A 172 -10.17 -1.91 25.75
CA GLN A 172 -11.50 -1.94 26.36
C GLN A 172 -11.81 -0.60 27.01
N PHE A 173 -13.02 -0.13 26.80
CA PHE A 173 -13.54 1.04 27.46
C PHE A 173 -15.03 0.82 27.82
N LEU A 174 -15.52 1.54 28.80
CA LEU A 174 -16.93 1.51 29.19
C LEU A 174 -17.71 2.42 28.25
N GLY A 175 -18.65 1.86 27.49
CA GLY A 175 -19.52 2.63 26.60
C GLY A 175 -20.60 3.41 27.37
N PRO A 176 -21.30 4.34 26.72
CA PRO A 176 -22.35 5.15 27.36
C PRO A 176 -23.54 4.32 27.84
N ASP A 177 -23.70 3.10 27.33
CA ASP A 177 -24.71 2.12 27.76
C ASP A 177 -24.29 1.31 29.01
N GLY A 178 -23.16 1.66 29.63
CA GLY A 178 -22.60 0.96 30.79
C GLY A 178 -21.96 -0.40 30.47
N LYS A 179 -21.77 -0.76 29.19
CA LYS A 179 -21.14 -2.00 28.76
C LYS A 179 -19.71 -1.77 28.30
N PHE A 180 -18.86 -2.75 28.58
CA PHE A 180 -17.51 -2.75 28.01
C PHE A 180 -17.56 -2.95 26.50
N GLN A 181 -16.92 -2.06 25.77
CA GLN A 181 -16.73 -2.13 24.34
C GLN A 181 -15.24 -2.35 24.04
N THR A 182 -14.95 -3.21 23.08
CA THR A 182 -13.59 -3.45 22.61
C THR A 182 -13.39 -2.74 21.29
N VAL A 183 -12.30 -1.98 21.18
CA VAL A 183 -11.90 -1.34 19.92
C VAL A 183 -10.50 -1.80 19.54
N PRO A 184 -10.31 -2.12 18.27
CA PRO A 184 -8.99 -2.48 17.77
C PRO A 184 -8.06 -1.27 17.77
N GLU A 185 -6.76 -1.54 17.84
CA GLU A 185 -5.70 -0.53 17.75
C GLU A 185 -5.82 0.28 16.46
N TYR A 186 -6.07 -0.38 15.35
CA TYR A 186 -6.38 0.21 14.05
C TYR A 186 -7.61 -0.46 13.45
N PRO A 187 -8.41 0.24 12.64
CA PRO A 187 -9.46 -0.39 11.84
C PRO A 187 -8.85 -1.48 10.96
N GLU A 188 -9.42 -2.67 11.00
CA GLU A 188 -8.90 -3.82 10.24
C GLU A 188 -8.76 -3.49 8.75
N PHE A 189 -9.78 -2.87 8.17
CA PHE A 189 -9.74 -2.45 6.77
C PHE A 189 -8.53 -1.56 6.46
N ALA A 190 -8.18 -0.61 7.33
CA ALA A 190 -7.17 0.40 7.03
C ALA A 190 -5.77 -0.23 6.86
N TRP A 191 -5.35 -1.06 7.79
CA TRP A 191 -4.02 -1.68 7.70
C TRP A 191 -4.00 -2.83 6.70
N PHE A 192 -5.10 -3.58 6.57
CA PHE A 192 -5.16 -4.70 5.64
C PHE A 192 -5.18 -4.23 4.19
N GLU A 193 -6.01 -3.25 3.84
CA GLU A 193 -5.99 -2.60 2.53
C GLU A 193 -4.61 -2.00 2.23
N GLY A 194 -3.97 -1.38 3.22
CA GLY A 194 -2.59 -0.89 3.10
C GLY A 194 -1.59 -2.00 2.74
N LEU A 195 -1.69 -3.17 3.37
CA LEU A 195 -0.85 -4.33 3.06
C LEU A 195 -1.12 -4.86 1.65
N VAL A 196 -2.40 -5.05 1.30
CA VAL A 196 -2.80 -5.55 -0.02
C VAL A 196 -2.34 -4.60 -1.13
N ASN A 197 -2.53 -3.29 -0.93
CA ASN A 197 -2.06 -2.26 -1.86
C ASN A 197 -0.53 -2.28 -1.99
N ALA A 198 0.20 -2.43 -0.89
CA ALA A 198 1.66 -2.51 -0.90
C ALA A 198 2.17 -3.70 -1.72
N VAL A 199 1.49 -4.84 -1.66
CA VAL A 199 1.81 -6.04 -2.45
C VAL A 199 1.38 -5.88 -3.90
N THR A 200 0.15 -5.42 -4.15
CA THR A 200 -0.44 -5.30 -5.47
C THR A 200 0.29 -4.28 -6.35
N HIS A 201 0.67 -3.14 -5.79
CA HIS A 201 1.27 -2.03 -6.51
C HIS A 201 2.79 -1.95 -6.39
N ARG A 202 3.41 -2.95 -5.74
CA ARG A 202 4.87 -3.04 -5.66
C ARG A 202 5.51 -2.99 -7.05
N ASP A 203 6.61 -2.28 -7.17
CA ASP A 203 7.46 -2.37 -8.35
C ASP A 203 8.33 -3.64 -8.30
N TYR A 204 7.86 -4.71 -8.96
CA TYR A 204 8.57 -5.99 -8.98
C TYR A 204 9.84 -5.97 -9.83
N ALA A 205 10.03 -4.99 -10.71
CA ALA A 205 11.29 -4.75 -11.42
C ALA A 205 12.38 -4.22 -10.47
N PHE A 206 12.00 -3.57 -9.38
CA PHE A 206 12.93 -3.07 -8.37
C PHE A 206 13.40 -4.20 -7.44
N ARG A 207 14.66 -4.64 -7.61
CA ARG A 207 15.22 -5.84 -6.95
C ARG A 207 15.84 -5.59 -5.58
N GLY A 208 16.09 -4.36 -5.20
CA GLY A 208 16.89 -4.01 -4.01
C GLY A 208 16.17 -4.04 -2.67
N ASP A 209 14.83 -4.16 -2.64
CA ASP A 209 14.04 -4.08 -1.40
C ASP A 209 12.76 -4.94 -1.50
N TYR A 210 12.04 -5.12 -0.41
CA TYR A 210 10.83 -5.94 -0.27
C TYR A 210 9.73 -5.19 0.49
N VAL A 211 8.48 -5.68 0.42
CA VAL A 211 7.38 -5.11 1.21
C VAL A 211 7.67 -5.34 2.69
N ARG A 212 7.59 -4.27 3.46
CA ARG A 212 7.86 -4.30 4.90
C ARG A 212 6.71 -3.69 5.69
N VAL A 213 6.27 -4.41 6.72
CA VAL A 213 5.36 -3.91 7.73
C VAL A 213 6.14 -3.78 9.03
N SER A 214 6.22 -2.56 9.56
CA SER A 214 6.90 -2.23 10.81
C SER A 214 5.89 -1.74 11.83
N MET A 215 5.77 -2.44 12.95
CA MET A 215 4.84 -2.11 14.02
C MET A 215 5.61 -1.53 15.20
N PHE A 216 5.28 -0.30 15.57
CA PHE A 216 5.80 0.42 16.74
C PHE A 216 4.70 0.54 17.80
N ASP A 217 5.02 1.13 18.94
CA ASP A 217 4.03 1.32 20.00
C ASP A 217 3.03 2.44 19.69
N ASP A 218 3.41 3.37 18.83
CA ASP A 218 2.62 4.55 18.44
C ASP A 218 2.09 4.52 16.99
N ARG A 219 2.62 3.62 16.15
CA ARG A 219 2.25 3.58 14.72
C ARG A 219 2.54 2.24 14.06
N LEU A 220 1.90 2.04 12.93
CA LEU A 220 2.17 0.98 11.96
C LEU A 220 2.62 1.62 10.66
N GLU A 221 3.75 1.17 10.10
CA GLU A 221 4.30 1.60 8.82
C GLU A 221 4.26 0.46 7.83
N ILE A 222 3.73 0.71 6.63
CA ILE A 222 3.75 -0.24 5.51
C ILE A 222 4.53 0.40 4.38
N VAL A 223 5.62 -0.25 3.97
CA VAL A 223 6.53 0.25 2.93
C VAL A 223 6.48 -0.69 1.73
N SER A 224 6.20 -0.14 0.56
CA SER A 224 6.25 -0.83 -0.73
C SER A 224 7.36 -0.24 -1.59
N PRO A 225 8.30 -1.05 -2.10
CA PRO A 225 9.34 -0.61 -3.02
C PRO A 225 8.78 -0.19 -4.38
N GLY A 226 9.33 0.90 -4.92
CA GLY A 226 8.92 1.58 -6.14
C GLY A 226 8.30 2.95 -5.85
N ALA A 227 8.61 3.96 -6.67
CA ALA A 227 7.98 5.27 -6.63
C ALA A 227 6.50 5.18 -7.01
N LEU A 228 5.70 6.19 -6.71
CA LEU A 228 4.36 6.30 -7.30
C LEU A 228 4.47 6.35 -8.84
N PRO A 229 3.53 5.73 -9.56
CA PRO A 229 3.49 5.83 -11.02
C PRO A 229 3.37 7.28 -11.48
N ASN A 230 3.92 7.60 -12.66
CA ASN A 230 4.06 8.96 -13.18
C ASN A 230 2.78 9.83 -13.09
N ILE A 231 1.58 9.24 -13.23
CA ILE A 231 0.31 9.96 -13.17
C ILE A 231 -0.28 10.04 -11.75
N VAL A 232 0.28 9.30 -10.78
CA VAL A 232 -0.22 9.24 -9.41
C VAL A 232 0.70 10.08 -8.51
N THR A 233 0.11 10.94 -7.72
CA THR A 233 0.80 11.72 -6.69
C THR A 233 0.13 11.47 -5.35
N ILE A 234 0.79 11.85 -4.25
CA ILE A 234 0.18 11.78 -2.92
C ILE A 234 -1.13 12.57 -2.87
N ASP A 235 -1.18 13.72 -3.55
CA ASP A 235 -2.36 14.59 -3.56
C ASP A 235 -3.54 13.99 -4.32
N ASN A 236 -3.28 13.26 -5.43
CA ASN A 236 -4.34 12.73 -6.29
C ASN A 236 -4.62 11.23 -6.13
N MET A 237 -3.84 10.48 -5.33
CA MET A 237 -3.96 9.02 -5.21
C MET A 237 -5.31 8.55 -4.66
N ARG A 238 -6.06 9.42 -4.00
CA ARG A 238 -7.42 9.13 -3.50
C ARG A 238 -8.46 9.04 -4.61
N THR A 239 -8.20 9.65 -5.75
CA THR A 239 -9.13 9.78 -6.88
C THR A 239 -8.58 9.23 -8.20
N THR A 240 -7.26 9.04 -8.30
CA THR A 240 -6.61 8.56 -9.53
C THR A 240 -6.52 7.05 -9.52
N ARG A 241 -7.00 6.44 -10.61
CA ARG A 241 -6.89 4.99 -10.82
C ARG A 241 -5.67 4.66 -11.67
N TYR A 242 -4.76 3.88 -11.11
CA TYR A 242 -3.66 3.29 -11.84
C TYR A 242 -3.25 1.97 -11.18
N SER A 243 -3.01 0.93 -11.98
CA SER A 243 -2.43 -0.31 -11.50
C SER A 243 -1.12 -0.59 -12.24
N ARG A 244 -0.02 -0.67 -11.49
CA ARG A 244 1.28 -1.07 -12.03
C ARG A 244 1.27 -2.53 -12.49
N ASN A 245 0.55 -3.38 -11.77
CA ASN A 245 0.43 -4.81 -12.00
C ASN A 245 -1.05 -5.19 -12.19
N PRO A 246 -1.65 -4.88 -13.36
CA PRO A 246 -3.09 -5.05 -13.58
C PRO A 246 -3.57 -6.50 -13.51
N ARG A 247 -2.73 -7.50 -13.87
CA ARG A 247 -3.11 -8.92 -13.77
C ARG A 247 -3.10 -9.39 -12.33
N ILE A 248 -2.07 -9.00 -11.57
CA ILE A 248 -1.99 -9.29 -10.14
C ILE A 248 -3.19 -8.65 -9.43
N ALA A 249 -3.46 -7.37 -9.69
CA ALA A 249 -4.59 -6.65 -9.10
C ALA A 249 -5.92 -7.34 -9.38
N ARG A 250 -6.17 -7.69 -10.65
CA ARG A 250 -7.39 -8.41 -11.06
C ARG A 250 -7.52 -9.76 -10.35
N THR A 251 -6.46 -10.54 -10.31
CA THR A 251 -6.48 -11.86 -9.69
C THR A 251 -6.71 -11.77 -8.19
N LEU A 252 -6.05 -10.84 -7.51
CA LEU A 252 -6.28 -10.60 -6.08
C LEU A 252 -7.71 -10.09 -5.82
N SER A 253 -8.31 -9.36 -6.75
CA SER A 253 -9.73 -8.98 -6.70
C SER A 253 -10.65 -10.21 -6.84
N GLU A 254 -10.34 -11.11 -7.75
CA GLU A 254 -11.07 -12.38 -7.91
C GLU A 254 -10.96 -13.27 -6.65
N PHE A 255 -9.80 -13.25 -5.95
CA PHE A 255 -9.65 -13.86 -4.61
C PHE A 255 -10.40 -13.12 -3.49
N GLY A 256 -10.96 -11.95 -3.78
CA GLY A 256 -11.67 -11.13 -2.81
C GLY A 256 -10.80 -10.22 -1.95
N TRP A 257 -9.49 -10.13 -2.22
CA TRP A 257 -8.55 -9.29 -1.47
C TRP A 257 -8.60 -7.81 -1.87
N VAL A 258 -8.90 -7.51 -3.11
CA VAL A 258 -8.97 -6.15 -3.68
C VAL A 258 -10.39 -5.87 -4.13
N ARG A 259 -10.90 -4.66 -3.88
CA ARG A 259 -12.10 -4.15 -4.54
C ARG A 259 -11.69 -3.12 -5.60
N GLU A 260 -11.95 -3.40 -6.86
CA GLU A 260 -11.60 -2.52 -7.98
C GLU A 260 -12.47 -1.25 -8.09
N LEU A 261 -13.02 -0.74 -6.98
CA LEU A 261 -13.96 0.40 -6.96
C LEU A 261 -13.29 1.76 -6.78
N ASN A 262 -11.96 1.86 -6.81
CA ASN A 262 -11.20 3.10 -6.53
C ASN A 262 -11.44 3.73 -5.15
N GLU A 263 -12.02 2.99 -4.23
CA GLU A 263 -12.40 3.51 -2.91
C GLU A 263 -11.38 3.13 -1.82
N GLY A 264 -10.42 2.24 -2.12
CA GLY A 264 -9.52 1.66 -1.12
C GLY A 264 -8.77 2.72 -0.30
N VAL A 265 -8.04 3.61 -0.95
CA VAL A 265 -7.30 4.69 -0.26
C VAL A 265 -8.26 5.64 0.45
N GLN A 266 -9.31 6.11 -0.23
CA GLN A 266 -10.31 6.99 0.38
C GLN A 266 -10.97 6.35 1.60
N ARG A 267 -11.27 5.05 1.52
CA ARG A 267 -11.87 4.31 2.63
C ARG A 267 -10.92 4.14 3.81
N ILE A 268 -9.60 4.00 3.58
CA ILE A 268 -8.62 4.01 4.68
C ILE A 268 -8.77 5.30 5.50
N TYR A 269 -8.86 6.47 4.85
CA TYR A 269 -9.09 7.74 5.55
C TYR A 269 -10.40 7.72 6.34
N THR A 270 -11.48 7.30 5.72
CA THR A 270 -12.81 7.26 6.36
C THR A 270 -12.82 6.31 7.58
N GLU A 271 -12.23 5.12 7.47
CA GLU A 271 -12.19 4.15 8.57
C GLU A 271 -11.31 4.65 9.74
N MET A 272 -10.19 5.33 9.45
CA MET A 272 -9.35 5.96 10.48
C MET A 272 -10.12 7.07 11.20
N GLN A 273 -10.81 7.96 10.47
CA GLN A 273 -11.63 9.03 11.03
C GLN A 273 -12.79 8.48 11.86
N ASN A 274 -13.52 7.49 11.35
CA ASN A 274 -14.62 6.83 12.07
C ASN A 274 -14.13 6.17 13.38
N SER A 275 -12.87 5.77 13.42
CA SER A 275 -12.23 5.21 14.61
C SER A 275 -11.60 6.27 15.52
N LEU A 276 -11.81 7.56 15.23
CA LEU A 276 -11.24 8.70 15.96
C LEU A 276 -9.70 8.69 15.99
N LEU A 277 -9.08 8.13 14.97
CA LEU A 277 -7.63 8.13 14.75
C LEU A 277 -7.22 9.27 13.82
N ASN A 278 -5.93 9.57 13.78
CA ASN A 278 -5.38 10.53 12.82
C ASN A 278 -5.55 10.03 11.39
N ASP A 279 -5.62 10.95 10.43
CA ASP A 279 -5.59 10.60 9.02
C ASP A 279 -4.32 9.79 8.69
N PRO A 280 -4.42 8.82 7.77
CA PRO A 280 -3.25 8.09 7.31
C PRO A 280 -2.27 9.03 6.61
N VAL A 281 -0.97 8.81 6.81
CA VAL A 281 0.08 9.60 6.18
C VAL A 281 0.75 8.77 5.10
N TYR A 282 0.66 9.23 3.86
CA TYR A 282 1.42 8.68 2.73
C TYR A 282 2.65 9.53 2.45
N SER A 283 3.76 8.89 2.13
CA SER A 283 5.01 9.55 1.76
C SER A 283 5.80 8.74 0.74
N GLU A 284 6.72 9.39 0.04
CA GLU A 284 7.65 8.77 -0.92
C GLU A 284 9.11 8.98 -0.47
N PRO A 285 9.61 8.23 0.53
CA PRO A 285 10.98 8.37 0.99
C PRO A 285 11.99 8.08 -0.13
N GLY A 286 12.81 9.09 -0.43
CA GLY A 286 13.82 9.03 -1.50
C GLY A 286 13.26 8.91 -2.91
N LYS A 287 11.94 9.02 -3.12
CA LYS A 287 11.25 8.79 -4.39
C LYS A 287 11.53 7.42 -5.00
N VAL A 288 11.75 6.41 -4.15
CA VAL A 288 12.02 5.02 -4.55
C VAL A 288 11.13 4.02 -3.85
N LYS A 289 10.25 4.46 -2.98
CA LYS A 289 9.30 3.64 -2.24
C LYS A 289 8.11 4.47 -1.79
N VAL A 290 6.97 3.83 -1.62
CA VAL A 290 5.76 4.41 -1.02
C VAL A 290 5.64 3.88 0.41
N GLN A 291 5.38 4.78 1.35
CA GLN A 291 5.15 4.44 2.75
C GLN A 291 3.77 4.94 3.19
N LEU A 292 2.98 4.03 3.76
CA LEU A 292 1.77 4.33 4.52
C LEU A 292 2.11 4.27 6.01
N THR A 293 1.76 5.31 6.75
CA THR A 293 1.87 5.37 8.21
C THR A 293 0.47 5.53 8.81
N LEU A 294 0.09 4.62 9.69
CA LEU A 294 -1.12 4.68 10.50
C LEU A 294 -0.69 4.94 11.95
N GLU A 295 -1.07 6.08 12.50
CA GLU A 295 -0.75 6.45 13.88
C GLU A 295 -1.84 6.00 14.84
N ASN A 296 -1.44 5.48 16.00
CA ASN A 296 -2.35 5.18 17.11
C ASN A 296 -1.97 6.03 18.32
N ASN A 297 -2.39 7.27 18.32
CA ASN A 297 -2.24 8.13 19.49
C ASN A 297 -3.39 7.86 20.46
N ILE A 298 -3.16 6.96 21.42
CA ILE A 298 -4.16 6.55 22.43
C ILE A 298 -4.71 7.76 23.21
N VAL A 299 -3.86 8.71 23.57
CA VAL A 299 -4.26 9.89 24.32
C VAL A 299 -5.17 10.79 23.47
N ALA A 300 -4.75 11.11 22.24
CA ALA A 300 -5.57 11.92 21.35
C ALA A 300 -6.89 11.22 20.99
N ARG A 301 -6.88 9.90 20.83
CA ARG A 301 -8.09 9.10 20.59
C ARG A 301 -9.07 9.16 21.77
N THR A 302 -8.55 9.12 22.98
CA THR A 302 -9.37 9.24 24.19
C THR A 302 -10.00 10.63 24.31
N ILE A 303 -9.24 11.69 24.01
CA ILE A 303 -9.74 13.07 24.01
C ILE A 303 -10.85 13.24 22.95
N ARG A 304 -10.61 12.82 21.70
CA ARG A 304 -11.62 12.91 20.63
C ARG A 304 -12.89 12.13 20.93
N ARG A 305 -12.77 11.00 21.64
CA ARG A 305 -13.97 10.28 22.12
C ARG A 305 -14.79 11.08 23.12
N SER A 306 -14.13 11.74 24.06
CA SER A 306 -14.86 12.58 25.01
C SER A 306 -15.54 13.76 24.31
N GLU A 307 -14.87 14.38 23.34
CA GLU A 307 -15.46 15.46 22.51
C GLU A 307 -16.65 14.95 21.68
N ALA A 308 -16.51 13.81 20.99
CA ALA A 308 -17.59 13.23 20.20
C ALA A 308 -18.80 12.78 21.04
N LEU A 309 -18.59 12.40 22.29
CA LEU A 309 -19.68 12.09 23.22
C LEU A 309 -20.38 13.36 23.74
N GLU A 310 -19.64 14.45 23.95
CA GLU A 310 -20.21 15.75 24.26
C GLU A 310 -21.10 16.27 23.13
N ASP A 311 -20.68 16.10 21.88
CA ASP A 311 -21.46 16.47 20.68
C ASP A 311 -22.75 15.63 20.54
N GLN A 312 -22.76 14.39 21.05
CA GLN A 312 -23.94 13.50 21.05
C GLN A 312 -24.85 13.67 22.26
N ALA A 313 -24.34 14.24 23.37
CA ALA A 313 -25.15 14.55 24.51
C ALA A 313 -26.06 15.74 24.21
N SER A 314 -27.34 15.64 24.59
CA SER A 314 -28.26 16.76 24.32
C SER A 314 -27.75 18.04 25.02
N PRO A 315 -27.88 19.21 24.37
CA PRO A 315 -27.46 20.49 24.96
C PRO A 315 -28.05 20.74 26.34
N GLU A 316 -29.20 20.15 26.63
CA GLU A 316 -29.88 20.22 27.92
C GLU A 316 -29.13 19.45 29.01
N VAL A 317 -28.56 18.29 28.69
CA VAL A 317 -27.76 17.51 29.65
C VAL A 317 -26.43 18.23 29.90
N ILE A 318 -25.77 18.73 28.90
CA ILE A 318 -24.48 19.46 29.02
C ILE A 318 -24.68 20.75 29.83
N SER A 319 -25.78 21.50 29.58
CA SER A 319 -26.07 22.73 30.27
C SER A 319 -26.52 22.53 31.73
N SER A 320 -26.93 21.32 32.10
CA SER A 320 -27.31 20.97 33.48
C SER A 320 -26.12 20.59 34.35
N LEU A 321 -24.96 20.34 33.78
CA LEU A 321 -23.74 19.98 34.50
C LEU A 321 -22.94 21.21 34.87
N SER A 322 -22.48 21.25 36.13
CA SER A 322 -21.52 22.26 36.59
C SER A 322 -20.16 22.04 35.87
N GLU A 323 -19.30 23.08 35.84
CA GLU A 323 -17.94 22.96 35.29
C GLU A 323 -17.12 21.82 35.91
N TYR A 324 -17.34 21.53 37.20
CA TYR A 324 -16.67 20.42 37.91
C TYR A 324 -17.23 19.06 37.49
N GLU A 325 -18.54 18.95 37.29
CA GLU A 325 -19.18 17.73 36.80
C GLU A 325 -18.80 17.45 35.35
N LEU A 326 -18.75 18.48 34.52
CA LEU A 326 -18.28 18.37 33.13
C LEU A 326 -16.80 17.98 33.08
N ALA A 327 -15.96 18.56 33.95
CA ALA A 327 -14.55 18.17 34.06
C ALA A 327 -14.39 16.73 34.59
N ALA A 328 -15.23 16.32 35.55
CA ALA A 328 -15.25 14.96 36.08
C ALA A 328 -15.72 13.96 35.04
N VAL A 329 -16.75 14.29 34.25
CA VAL A 329 -17.20 13.48 33.10
C VAL A 329 -16.10 13.36 32.06
N ARG A 330 -15.46 14.46 31.67
CA ARG A 330 -14.30 14.44 30.73
C ARG A 330 -13.16 13.56 31.27
N LEU A 331 -12.83 13.70 32.54
CA LEU A 331 -11.76 12.92 33.19
C LEU A 331 -12.12 11.43 33.32
N ALA A 332 -13.39 11.13 33.60
CA ALA A 332 -13.90 9.79 33.71
C ALA A 332 -13.93 9.10 32.34
N PHE A 333 -14.35 9.78 31.29
CA PHE A 333 -14.29 9.31 29.93
C PHE A 333 -12.82 9.16 29.42
N ALA A 334 -11.95 10.11 29.74
CA ALA A 334 -10.52 10.03 29.41
C ALA A 334 -9.82 8.84 30.07
N ASN A 335 -10.28 8.44 31.26
CA ASN A 335 -9.71 7.32 32.03
C ASN A 335 -10.50 6.01 31.90
N GLY A 336 -11.53 5.96 31.06
CA GLY A 336 -12.36 4.77 30.88
C GLY A 336 -13.12 4.34 32.14
N LYS A 337 -13.51 5.29 32.99
CA LYS A 337 -14.15 5.05 34.29
C LYS A 337 -15.61 5.52 34.36
N VAL A 338 -16.30 5.64 33.23
CA VAL A 338 -17.76 5.85 33.19
C VAL A 338 -18.39 4.93 32.20
#